data_3c7602fb1617a0ab410afe7a87ad6528
#
_entry.id   3c7602fb1617a0ab410afe7a87ad6528
#
_cell.length_a   1.000
_cell.length_b   1.000
_cell.length_c   1.000
_cell.angle_alpha   90.00
_cell.angle_beta   90.00
_cell.angle_gamma   90.00
#
_symmetry.space_group_name_H-M   'P 1'
#
loop_
_entity.id
_entity.type
_entity.pdbx_description
1 polymer ?
#
loop_
_entity_poly.entity_id
_entity_poly.type
_entity_poly.pdbx_seq_one_letter_code
_entity_poly.pdbx_strand_id
1 'polypeptide(L)'
;MPTLLLSDIHGNIVALEAVLEHAAKEGYDRVVFLGDAVGYYPDGNAVVEKLRSLNARGVMGNHDAWLLTLDVLEAEGYVFDILRWQADRIEEENWAWLAELPWKIDEGSWLAIHGSPCDPLVYVDELEVAREAFGCTEARWAFHGHTHLAGAYTALDGPNGPWVRHRPFTEPSNHLKIGPKARVLVNPGSVGQPRDGLPQAGYAIWHEDKDELTAYRVEYDIAAVEERVRSAGFPAPLYQRLYQGR
;
A
#
# COMPACT_ATOMS: atom_id res chain seq x y z
N MET A 1 -17.09 11.47 -3.54
CA MET A 1 -15.97 12.11 -2.79
C MET A 1 -14.67 11.44 -3.21
N PRO A 2 -13.65 12.19 -3.69
CA PRO A 2 -12.38 11.58 -4.08
C PRO A 2 -11.62 11.07 -2.86
N THR A 3 -11.10 9.84 -2.99
CA THR A 3 -10.38 9.12 -1.93
C THR A 3 -8.94 8.89 -2.36
N LEU A 4 -7.98 9.39 -1.58
CA LEU A 4 -6.56 9.07 -1.73
C LEU A 4 -6.29 7.67 -1.17
N LEU A 5 -5.70 6.79 -1.98
CA LEU A 5 -5.30 5.43 -1.63
C LEU A 5 -3.78 5.37 -1.52
N LEU A 6 -3.28 5.03 -0.34
CA LEU A 6 -1.86 4.87 -0.01
C LEU A 6 -1.58 3.44 0.45
N SER A 7 -0.45 2.86 0.06
CA SER A 7 -0.04 1.51 0.47
C SER A 7 1.47 1.39 0.61
N ASP A 8 1.92 0.48 1.47
CA ASP A 8 3.31 0.03 1.52
C ASP A 8 4.31 1.19 1.62
N ILE A 9 4.15 2.04 2.66
CA ILE A 9 4.96 3.26 2.86
C ILE A 9 6.30 2.91 3.51
N HIS A 10 6.30 1.92 4.41
CA HIS A 10 7.49 1.32 4.98
C HIS A 10 8.47 2.30 5.66
N GLY A 11 7.98 3.35 6.31
CA GLY A 11 8.85 4.33 6.95
C GLY A 11 9.61 5.25 5.98
N ASN A 12 9.20 5.33 4.71
CA ASN A 12 9.77 6.24 3.71
C ASN A 12 9.00 7.57 3.70
N ILE A 13 9.31 8.45 4.65
CA ILE A 13 8.64 9.74 4.77
C ILE A 13 8.89 10.65 3.56
N VAL A 14 10.07 10.54 2.92
CA VAL A 14 10.42 11.37 1.75
C VAL A 14 9.50 11.06 0.57
N ALA A 15 9.25 9.78 0.31
CA ALA A 15 8.32 9.36 -0.73
C ALA A 15 6.87 9.74 -0.38
N LEU A 16 6.47 9.58 0.88
CA LEU A 16 5.12 9.96 1.33
C LEU A 16 4.86 11.46 1.16
N GLU A 17 5.80 12.32 1.53
CA GLU A 17 5.67 13.78 1.38
C GLU A 17 5.55 14.19 -0.09
N ALA A 18 6.36 13.59 -0.98
CA ALA A 18 6.27 13.84 -2.42
C ALA A 18 4.90 13.41 -2.98
N VAL A 19 4.39 12.25 -2.58
CA VAL A 19 3.05 11.77 -2.95
C VAL A 19 1.97 12.73 -2.45
N LEU A 20 2.02 13.16 -1.19
CA LEU A 20 1.02 14.07 -0.61
C LEU A 20 1.03 15.44 -1.29
N GLU A 21 2.21 15.98 -1.64
CA GLU A 21 2.33 17.22 -2.40
C GLU A 21 1.69 17.11 -3.80
N HIS A 22 1.91 15.98 -4.48
CA HIS A 22 1.30 15.73 -5.79
C HIS A 22 -0.21 15.53 -5.66
N ALA A 23 -0.67 14.68 -4.74
CA ALA A 23 -2.07 14.39 -4.51
C ALA A 23 -2.90 15.62 -4.13
N ALA A 24 -2.30 16.58 -3.39
CA ALA A 24 -2.97 17.84 -3.05
C ALA A 24 -3.32 18.69 -4.29
N LYS A 25 -2.56 18.59 -5.38
CA LYS A 25 -2.86 19.29 -6.65
C LYS A 25 -4.02 18.61 -7.41
N GLU A 26 -4.13 17.28 -7.29
CA GLU A 26 -5.22 16.50 -7.89
C GLU A 26 -6.53 16.61 -7.09
N GLY A 27 -6.45 16.84 -5.79
CA GLY A 27 -7.56 17.01 -4.86
C GLY A 27 -8.14 15.69 -4.34
N TYR A 28 -8.27 15.61 -3.01
CA TYR A 28 -8.93 14.48 -2.32
C TYR A 28 -9.61 14.97 -1.04
N ASP A 29 -10.63 14.23 -0.60
CA ASP A 29 -11.42 14.56 0.59
C ASP A 29 -11.11 13.65 1.78
N ARG A 30 -10.67 12.42 1.52
CA ARG A 30 -10.37 11.40 2.54
C ARG A 30 -9.17 10.56 2.13
N VAL A 31 -8.54 9.91 3.12
CA VAL A 31 -7.39 9.02 2.93
C VAL A 31 -7.75 7.61 3.39
N VAL A 32 -7.45 6.62 2.55
CA VAL A 32 -7.48 5.20 2.90
C VAL A 32 -6.06 4.64 2.75
N PHE A 33 -5.56 4.03 3.82
CA PHE A 33 -4.25 3.42 3.92
C PHE A 33 -4.38 1.90 3.92
N LEU A 34 -3.61 1.23 3.06
CA LEU A 34 -3.76 -0.20 2.77
C LEU A 34 -2.71 -1.08 3.47
N GLY A 35 -2.12 -0.59 4.57
CA GLY A 35 -1.16 -1.34 5.37
C GLY A 35 0.30 -1.06 5.05
N ASP A 36 1.17 -1.52 5.95
CA ASP A 36 2.62 -1.38 5.92
C ASP A 36 3.10 0.08 6.00
N ALA A 37 2.73 0.76 7.11
CA ALA A 37 3.25 2.07 7.45
C ALA A 37 4.74 2.00 7.83
N VAL A 38 5.13 0.94 8.53
CA VAL A 38 6.47 0.72 9.10
C VAL A 38 7.27 -0.36 8.34
N GLY A 39 8.49 -0.62 8.76
CA GLY A 39 9.42 -1.56 8.14
C GLY A 39 10.43 -0.86 7.24
N TYR A 40 11.30 -1.52 6.57
CA TYR A 40 12.38 -1.18 5.65
C TYR A 40 13.14 0.13 5.87
N TYR A 41 12.48 1.31 6.06
CA TYR A 41 13.11 2.62 6.15
C TYR A 41 12.93 3.23 7.55
N PRO A 42 13.83 4.17 7.96
CA PRO A 42 13.95 4.54 9.37
C PRO A 42 12.84 5.42 9.94
N ASP A 43 12.03 6.08 9.09
CA ASP A 43 11.14 7.16 9.54
C ASP A 43 9.73 6.67 9.90
N GLY A 44 9.59 5.48 10.52
CA GLY A 44 8.29 4.88 10.87
C GLY A 44 7.40 5.81 11.71
N ASN A 45 7.96 6.49 12.73
CA ASN A 45 7.21 7.48 13.53
C ASN A 45 6.64 8.59 12.67
N ALA A 46 7.48 9.23 11.84
CA ALA A 46 7.05 10.36 11.02
C ALA A 46 5.96 9.96 10.01
N VAL A 47 6.02 8.73 9.47
CA VAL A 47 4.97 8.18 8.59
C VAL A 47 3.66 7.99 9.35
N VAL A 48 3.69 7.35 10.52
CA VAL A 48 2.47 7.11 11.32
C VAL A 48 1.86 8.43 11.79
N GLU A 49 2.64 9.38 12.28
CA GLU A 49 2.17 10.72 12.65
C GLU A 49 1.50 11.44 11.46
N LYS A 50 2.09 11.33 10.27
CA LYS A 50 1.52 11.90 9.05
C LYS A 50 0.17 11.27 8.73
N LEU A 51 0.05 9.94 8.76
CA LEU A 51 -1.22 9.23 8.53
C LEU A 51 -2.30 9.62 9.57
N ARG A 52 -1.92 9.72 10.85
CA ARG A 52 -2.79 10.19 11.94
C ARG A 52 -3.26 11.62 11.69
N SER A 53 -2.36 12.52 11.30
CA SER A 53 -2.67 13.94 11.04
C SER A 53 -3.65 14.11 9.86
N LEU A 54 -3.64 13.18 8.91
CA LEU A 54 -4.56 13.13 7.77
C LEU A 54 -5.91 12.47 8.12
N ASN A 55 -6.10 12.01 9.36
CA ASN A 55 -7.22 11.17 9.77
C ASN A 55 -7.42 9.97 8.82
N ALA A 56 -6.31 9.34 8.41
CA ALA A 56 -6.34 8.22 7.50
C ALA A 56 -7.10 7.03 8.13
N ARG A 57 -8.07 6.49 7.40
CA ARG A 57 -8.65 5.17 7.73
C ARG A 57 -7.71 4.12 7.15
N GLY A 58 -7.25 3.19 7.97
CA GLY A 58 -6.25 2.22 7.53
C GLY A 58 -6.59 0.78 7.86
N VAL A 59 -5.88 -0.13 7.20
CA VAL A 59 -5.85 -1.55 7.55
C VAL A 59 -4.44 -1.94 7.98
N MET A 60 -4.35 -3.01 8.77
CA MET A 60 -3.11 -3.62 9.25
C MET A 60 -2.37 -4.27 8.08
N GLY A 61 -1.08 -3.95 7.89
CA GLY A 61 -0.17 -4.70 7.04
C GLY A 61 0.65 -5.72 7.85
N ASN A 62 1.39 -6.59 7.17
CA ASN A 62 2.20 -7.60 7.85
C ASN A 62 3.38 -6.97 8.61
N HIS A 63 4.01 -5.91 8.10
CA HIS A 63 5.08 -5.21 8.82
C HIS A 63 4.54 -4.46 10.04
N ASP A 64 3.35 -3.88 9.96
CA ASP A 64 2.69 -3.24 11.11
C ASP A 64 2.40 -4.30 12.19
N ALA A 65 1.83 -5.45 11.82
CA ALA A 65 1.56 -6.55 12.73
C ALA A 65 2.84 -7.14 13.34
N TRP A 66 3.89 -7.35 12.54
CA TRP A 66 5.17 -7.84 13.03
C TRP A 66 5.84 -6.90 14.03
N LEU A 67 5.75 -5.58 13.80
CA LEU A 67 6.27 -4.60 14.76
C LEU A 67 5.53 -4.67 16.10
N LEU A 68 4.24 -4.94 16.09
CA LEU A 68 3.38 -5.00 17.30
C LEU A 68 3.50 -6.31 18.07
N THR A 69 3.96 -7.39 17.42
CA THR A 69 4.06 -8.71 18.03
C THR A 69 5.51 -9.04 18.45
N LEU A 70 5.66 -9.82 19.51
CA LEU A 70 6.96 -10.29 19.97
C LEU A 70 7.58 -11.36 19.03
N ASP A 71 6.83 -11.86 18.06
CA ASP A 71 7.29 -12.84 17.07
C ASP A 71 8.48 -12.31 16.25
N VAL A 72 8.61 -11.00 16.11
CA VAL A 72 9.76 -10.33 15.52
C VAL A 72 11.08 -10.62 16.25
N LEU A 73 11.02 -10.93 17.54
CA LEU A 73 12.22 -11.10 18.36
C LEU A 73 13.00 -12.39 18.04
N GLU A 74 12.35 -13.41 17.51
CA GLU A 74 12.94 -14.71 17.20
C GLU A 74 13.26 -14.90 15.70
N ALA A 75 12.73 -14.02 14.82
CA ALA A 75 12.94 -14.12 13.38
C ALA A 75 14.31 -13.56 12.97
N GLU A 76 14.96 -14.20 12.00
CA GLU A 76 16.28 -13.80 11.47
C GLU A 76 16.14 -13.00 10.18
N GLY A 77 17.09 -12.09 9.97
CA GLY A 77 17.22 -11.31 8.74
C GLY A 77 17.04 -9.80 8.94
N TYR A 78 17.64 -9.02 8.05
CA TYR A 78 17.72 -7.56 8.19
C TYR A 78 16.36 -6.85 8.27
N VAL A 79 15.29 -7.43 7.72
CA VAL A 79 13.93 -6.88 7.82
C VAL A 79 13.47 -6.87 9.28
N PHE A 80 13.69 -7.99 9.98
CA PHE A 80 13.34 -8.13 11.39
C PHE A 80 14.26 -7.31 12.29
N ASP A 81 15.56 -7.15 11.93
CA ASP A 81 16.47 -6.27 12.65
C ASP A 81 15.99 -4.80 12.58
N ILE A 82 15.49 -4.36 11.43
CA ILE A 82 14.90 -3.05 11.25
C ILE A 82 13.61 -2.88 12.05
N LEU A 83 12.73 -3.87 12.02
CA LEU A 83 11.48 -3.83 12.80
C LEU A 83 11.77 -3.78 14.31
N ARG A 84 12.75 -4.55 14.82
CA ARG A 84 13.22 -4.43 16.22
C ARG A 84 13.75 -3.04 16.53
N TRP A 85 14.58 -2.49 15.63
CA TRP A 85 15.11 -1.13 15.77
C TRP A 85 13.99 -0.08 15.81
N GLN A 86 12.94 -0.25 15.01
CA GLN A 86 11.75 0.61 15.02
C GLN A 86 10.90 0.40 16.27
N ALA A 87 10.66 -0.85 16.69
CA ALA A 87 9.89 -1.17 17.90
C ALA A 87 10.49 -0.54 19.17
N ASP A 88 11.84 -0.48 19.27
CA ASP A 88 12.53 0.19 20.36
C ASP A 88 12.36 1.73 20.36
N ARG A 89 11.85 2.31 19.27
CA ARG A 89 11.81 3.77 19.04
C ARG A 89 10.43 4.31 18.69
N ILE A 90 9.47 3.42 18.43
CA ILE A 90 8.10 3.84 18.10
C ILE A 90 7.50 4.56 19.31
N GLU A 91 6.89 5.71 19.10
CA GLU A 91 6.23 6.48 20.13
C GLU A 91 4.93 5.81 20.57
N GLU A 92 4.57 5.92 21.84
CA GLU A 92 3.41 5.25 22.43
C GLU A 92 2.10 5.53 21.68
N GLU A 93 1.90 6.77 21.27
CA GLU A 93 0.71 7.17 20.50
C GLU A 93 0.68 6.55 19.10
N ASN A 94 1.86 6.37 18.45
CA ASN A 94 1.98 5.76 17.15
C ASN A 94 1.79 4.24 17.23
N TRP A 95 2.35 3.62 18.28
CA TRP A 95 2.10 2.23 18.61
C TRP A 95 0.60 1.97 18.81
N ALA A 96 -0.06 2.78 19.64
CA ALA A 96 -1.49 2.63 19.93
C ALA A 96 -2.34 2.75 18.65
N TRP A 97 -2.02 3.72 17.77
CA TRP A 97 -2.73 3.89 16.51
C TRP A 97 -2.56 2.67 15.59
N LEU A 98 -1.33 2.13 15.46
CA LEU A 98 -1.10 0.92 14.68
C LEU A 98 -1.88 -0.28 15.24
N ALA A 99 -1.90 -0.44 16.58
CA ALA A 99 -2.59 -1.54 17.23
C ALA A 99 -4.13 -1.51 17.06
N GLU A 100 -4.71 -0.35 16.76
CA GLU A 100 -6.14 -0.20 16.49
C GLU A 100 -6.53 -0.47 15.03
N LEU A 101 -5.57 -0.64 14.12
CA LEU A 101 -5.86 -0.91 12.72
C LEU A 101 -6.58 -2.26 12.55
N PRO A 102 -7.73 -2.30 11.87
CA PRO A 102 -8.39 -3.56 11.52
C PRO A 102 -7.63 -4.27 10.38
N TRP A 103 -7.78 -5.58 10.26
CA TRP A 103 -7.25 -6.34 9.12
C TRP A 103 -7.96 -6.02 7.80
N LYS A 104 -9.21 -5.56 7.86
CA LYS A 104 -9.98 -5.12 6.69
C LYS A 104 -11.01 -4.06 7.05
N ILE A 105 -11.35 -3.24 6.08
CA ILE A 105 -12.51 -2.32 6.09
C ILE A 105 -13.44 -2.80 4.98
N ASP A 106 -14.68 -3.16 5.34
CA ASP A 106 -15.69 -3.63 4.40
C ASP A 106 -16.94 -2.74 4.51
N GLU A 107 -17.20 -1.96 3.46
CA GLU A 107 -18.33 -1.03 3.38
C GLU A 107 -19.42 -1.55 2.41
N GLY A 108 -19.34 -2.82 2.04
CA GLY A 108 -20.26 -3.45 1.10
C GLY A 108 -19.96 -3.10 -0.36
N SER A 109 -20.02 -1.82 -0.75
CA SER A 109 -19.66 -1.38 -2.11
C SER A 109 -18.16 -1.43 -2.38
N TRP A 110 -17.33 -1.27 -1.35
CA TRP A 110 -15.88 -1.36 -1.44
C TRP A 110 -15.25 -2.02 -0.22
N LEU A 111 -14.09 -2.58 -0.43
CA LEU A 111 -13.26 -3.28 0.54
C LEU A 111 -11.84 -2.70 0.52
N ALA A 112 -11.23 -2.51 1.68
CA ALA A 112 -9.78 -2.32 1.82
C ALA A 112 -9.20 -3.44 2.70
N ILE A 113 -8.07 -4.00 2.24
CA ILE A 113 -7.35 -5.07 2.91
C ILE A 113 -5.88 -5.02 2.47
N HIS A 114 -4.93 -5.52 3.25
CA HIS A 114 -3.53 -5.43 2.85
C HIS A 114 -3.17 -6.40 1.71
N GLY A 115 -3.54 -7.66 1.81
CA GLY A 115 -3.33 -8.69 0.79
C GLY A 115 -4.62 -9.10 0.08
N SER A 116 -4.84 -10.41 -0.05
CA SER A 116 -6.05 -10.96 -0.68
C SER A 116 -7.31 -10.76 0.18
N PRO A 117 -8.48 -10.50 -0.41
CA PRO A 117 -9.78 -10.57 0.27
C PRO A 117 -10.03 -11.86 1.06
N CYS A 118 -9.37 -12.95 0.68
CA CYS A 118 -9.47 -14.24 1.39
C CYS A 118 -8.54 -14.30 2.62
N ASP A 119 -7.36 -13.69 2.52
CA ASP A 119 -6.34 -13.69 3.58
C ASP A 119 -5.45 -12.44 3.42
N PRO A 120 -5.36 -11.56 4.44
CA PRO A 120 -4.60 -10.31 4.35
C PRO A 120 -3.09 -10.49 4.17
N LEU A 121 -2.56 -11.70 4.32
CA LEU A 121 -1.14 -12.03 4.17
C LEU A 121 -0.79 -12.70 2.83
N VAL A 122 -1.78 -12.95 1.97
CA VAL A 122 -1.58 -13.58 0.66
C VAL A 122 -1.41 -12.53 -0.44
N TYR A 123 -0.35 -12.64 -1.24
CA TYR A 123 -0.11 -11.81 -2.41
C TYR A 123 -1.17 -12.04 -3.50
N VAL A 124 -1.67 -10.94 -4.09
CA VAL A 124 -2.49 -10.99 -5.30
C VAL A 124 -1.63 -10.54 -6.48
N ASP A 125 -0.82 -11.44 -6.99
CA ASP A 125 0.17 -11.18 -8.07
C ASP A 125 -0.05 -12.09 -9.30
N GLU A 126 -0.92 -13.10 -9.20
CA GLU A 126 -1.28 -14.01 -10.27
C GLU A 126 -2.79 -14.03 -10.55
N LEU A 127 -3.16 -14.38 -11.81
CA LEU A 127 -4.57 -14.44 -12.24
C LEU A 127 -5.39 -15.45 -11.44
N GLU A 128 -4.80 -16.56 -11.02
CA GLU A 128 -5.49 -17.59 -10.25
C GLU A 128 -5.82 -17.09 -8.84
N VAL A 129 -4.84 -16.49 -8.16
CA VAL A 129 -5.06 -15.87 -6.84
C VAL A 129 -6.10 -14.74 -6.93
N ALA A 130 -6.07 -13.94 -8.00
CA ALA A 130 -7.07 -12.91 -8.22
C ALA A 130 -8.48 -13.49 -8.43
N ARG A 131 -8.62 -14.65 -9.12
CA ARG A 131 -9.94 -15.35 -9.23
C ARG A 131 -10.45 -15.83 -7.89
N GLU A 132 -9.59 -16.42 -7.07
CA GLU A 132 -9.94 -16.84 -5.71
C GLU A 132 -10.36 -15.63 -4.87
N ALA A 133 -9.60 -14.53 -4.93
CA ALA A 133 -9.88 -13.28 -4.24
C ALA A 133 -11.26 -12.71 -4.56
N PHE A 134 -11.71 -12.77 -5.84
CA PHE A 134 -13.06 -12.38 -6.23
C PHE A 134 -14.14 -13.31 -5.65
N GLY A 135 -13.80 -14.52 -5.25
CA GLY A 135 -14.70 -15.45 -4.55
C GLY A 135 -14.92 -15.09 -3.07
N CYS A 136 -14.05 -14.27 -2.49
CA CYS A 136 -14.07 -13.92 -1.07
C CYS A 136 -14.67 -12.52 -0.78
N THR A 137 -15.13 -11.80 -1.80
CA THR A 137 -15.79 -10.50 -1.64
C THR A 137 -16.84 -10.26 -2.72
N GLU A 138 -17.91 -9.58 -2.32
CA GLU A 138 -18.92 -9.07 -3.26
C GLU A 138 -18.72 -7.58 -3.58
N ALA A 139 -17.71 -6.94 -2.97
CA ALA A 139 -17.41 -5.55 -3.21
C ALA A 139 -17.06 -5.29 -4.68
N ARG A 140 -17.61 -4.22 -5.24
CA ARG A 140 -17.29 -3.82 -6.62
C ARG A 140 -15.87 -3.30 -6.76
N TRP A 141 -15.38 -2.61 -5.73
CA TRP A 141 -14.02 -2.10 -5.61
C TRP A 141 -13.36 -2.75 -4.41
N ALA A 142 -12.28 -3.47 -4.62
CA ALA A 142 -11.42 -3.96 -3.55
C ALA A 142 -10.01 -3.40 -3.73
N PHE A 143 -9.48 -2.80 -2.67
CA PHE A 143 -8.18 -2.15 -2.66
C PHE A 143 -7.22 -2.97 -1.81
N HIS A 144 -6.03 -3.25 -2.37
CA HIS A 144 -4.99 -4.01 -1.68
C HIS A 144 -3.60 -3.44 -1.95
N GLY A 145 -2.60 -3.87 -1.18
CA GLY A 145 -1.20 -3.54 -1.32
C GLY A 145 -0.33 -4.79 -1.38
N HIS A 146 0.62 -4.89 -0.45
CA HIS A 146 1.45 -6.04 -0.13
C HIS A 146 2.45 -6.48 -1.23
N THR A 147 2.02 -6.60 -2.48
CA THR A 147 2.89 -6.98 -3.60
C THR A 147 3.83 -5.87 -4.05
N HIS A 148 3.48 -4.60 -3.80
CA HIS A 148 4.13 -3.39 -4.32
C HIS A 148 4.08 -3.27 -5.86
N LEU A 149 3.18 -3.99 -6.51
CA LEU A 149 2.99 -4.02 -7.96
C LEU A 149 1.72 -3.24 -8.31
N ALA A 150 1.86 -2.04 -8.88
CA ALA A 150 0.71 -1.24 -9.23
C ALA A 150 -0.07 -1.83 -10.41
N GLY A 151 -1.37 -2.00 -10.24
CA GLY A 151 -2.21 -2.58 -11.28
C GLY A 151 -3.64 -2.87 -10.80
N ALA A 152 -4.42 -3.42 -11.72
CA ALA A 152 -5.78 -3.84 -11.44
C ALA A 152 -6.11 -5.19 -12.08
N TYR A 153 -6.80 -6.04 -11.32
CA TYR A 153 -7.51 -7.19 -11.85
C TYR A 153 -8.99 -6.83 -11.98
N THR A 154 -9.53 -6.94 -13.18
CA THR A 154 -10.95 -6.68 -13.43
C THR A 154 -11.66 -7.98 -13.71
N ALA A 155 -12.78 -8.23 -13.04
CA ALA A 155 -13.62 -9.40 -13.23
C ALA A 155 -14.99 -9.04 -13.82
N LEU A 156 -15.47 -9.92 -14.71
CA LEU A 156 -16.84 -9.98 -15.17
C LEU A 156 -17.38 -11.36 -14.85
N ASP A 157 -18.51 -11.43 -14.17
CA ASP A 157 -19.12 -12.72 -13.83
C ASP A 157 -19.63 -13.44 -15.07
N GLY A 158 -19.29 -14.70 -15.17
CA GLY A 158 -19.67 -15.59 -16.26
C GLY A 158 -20.25 -16.92 -15.75
N PRO A 159 -20.88 -17.73 -16.62
CA PRO A 159 -21.54 -18.97 -16.22
C PRO A 159 -20.58 -20.03 -15.65
N ASN A 160 -19.29 -19.92 -15.92
CA ASN A 160 -18.24 -20.84 -15.45
C ASN A 160 -17.27 -20.18 -14.44
N GLY A 161 -17.72 -19.14 -13.75
CA GLY A 161 -16.89 -18.32 -12.83
C GLY A 161 -16.44 -17.00 -13.46
N PRO A 162 -15.74 -16.15 -12.69
CA PRO A 162 -15.34 -14.83 -13.16
C PRO A 162 -14.30 -14.93 -14.28
N TRP A 163 -14.53 -14.16 -15.36
CA TRP A 163 -13.49 -13.89 -16.34
C TRP A 163 -12.62 -12.73 -15.82
N VAL A 164 -11.35 -12.99 -15.58
CA VAL A 164 -10.42 -12.04 -14.95
C VAL A 164 -9.35 -11.58 -15.95
N ARG A 165 -9.10 -10.25 -15.97
CA ARG A 165 -8.05 -9.61 -16.75
C ARG A 165 -7.18 -8.77 -15.85
N HIS A 166 -5.85 -8.87 -15.99
CA HIS A 166 -4.88 -7.99 -15.35
C HIS A 166 -4.49 -6.81 -16.24
N ARG A 167 -4.33 -5.64 -15.64
CA ARG A 167 -3.79 -4.42 -16.25
C ARG A 167 -2.76 -3.80 -15.31
N PRO A 168 -1.45 -3.87 -15.60
CA PRO A 168 -0.44 -3.14 -14.82
C PRO A 168 -0.57 -1.64 -15.07
N PHE A 169 -0.17 -0.84 -14.06
CA PHE A 169 -0.13 0.62 -14.14
C PHE A 169 1.33 1.08 -14.35
N THR A 170 1.73 1.25 -15.59
CA THR A 170 3.11 1.55 -16.00
C THR A 170 3.33 2.98 -16.47
N GLU A 171 2.25 3.72 -16.73
CA GLU A 171 2.32 5.10 -17.20
C GLU A 171 2.39 6.09 -16.01
N PRO A 172 2.85 7.34 -16.22
CA PRO A 172 2.83 8.37 -15.17
C PRO A 172 1.46 8.59 -14.53
N SER A 173 0.38 8.41 -15.33
CA SER A 173 -1.00 8.32 -14.84
C SER A 173 -1.77 7.25 -15.59
N ASN A 174 -2.55 6.47 -14.86
CA ASN A 174 -3.33 5.36 -15.41
C ASN A 174 -4.79 5.51 -14.98
N HIS A 175 -5.64 5.86 -15.91
CA HIS A 175 -7.07 5.99 -15.67
C HIS A 175 -7.77 4.64 -15.82
N LEU A 176 -8.61 4.29 -14.85
CA LEU A 176 -9.45 3.10 -14.83
C LEU A 176 -10.90 3.51 -14.59
N LYS A 177 -11.79 3.09 -15.49
CA LYS A 177 -13.23 3.20 -15.32
C LYS A 177 -13.86 1.80 -15.45
N ILE A 178 -14.72 1.43 -14.51
CA ILE A 178 -15.39 0.14 -14.55
C ILE A 178 -16.87 0.27 -14.92
N GLY A 179 -17.35 -0.70 -15.68
CA GLY A 179 -18.79 -0.80 -16.02
C GLY A 179 -19.62 -1.33 -14.84
N PRO A 180 -20.97 -1.21 -14.91
CA PRO A 180 -21.86 -1.50 -13.78
C PRO A 180 -21.87 -2.97 -13.32
N LYS A 181 -21.40 -3.90 -14.16
CA LYS A 181 -21.31 -5.33 -13.87
C LYS A 181 -19.90 -5.83 -13.57
N ALA A 182 -18.93 -4.92 -13.58
CA ALA A 182 -17.54 -5.28 -13.31
C ALA A 182 -17.23 -5.14 -11.82
N ARG A 183 -16.36 -6.04 -11.34
CA ARG A 183 -15.67 -5.94 -10.05
C ARG A 183 -14.19 -5.75 -10.30
N VAL A 184 -13.49 -5.09 -9.41
CA VAL A 184 -12.07 -4.80 -9.57
C VAL A 184 -11.30 -4.96 -8.26
N LEU A 185 -10.12 -5.59 -8.33
CA LEU A 185 -9.08 -5.57 -7.30
C LEU A 185 -8.01 -4.59 -7.76
N VAL A 186 -7.70 -3.57 -6.96
CA VAL A 186 -6.74 -2.53 -7.32
C VAL A 186 -5.63 -2.47 -6.30
N ASN A 187 -4.39 -2.55 -6.79
CA ASN A 187 -3.20 -2.17 -6.04
C ASN A 187 -2.72 -0.81 -6.56
N PRO A 188 -2.71 0.26 -5.74
CA PRO A 188 -2.24 1.58 -6.17
C PRO A 188 -0.72 1.63 -6.39
N GLY A 189 -0.01 0.56 -6.02
CA GLY A 189 1.44 0.50 -5.94
C GLY A 189 1.95 0.91 -4.56
N SER A 190 3.24 0.73 -4.33
CA SER A 190 3.90 1.13 -3.10
C SER A 190 4.32 2.59 -3.15
N VAL A 191 4.05 3.32 -2.06
CA VAL A 191 4.62 4.66 -1.83
C VAL A 191 6.11 4.56 -1.53
N GLY A 192 6.49 3.67 -0.61
CA GLY A 192 7.84 3.65 -0.05
C GLY A 192 8.83 2.76 -0.77
N GLN A 193 8.37 1.67 -1.42
CA GLN A 193 9.25 0.68 -2.02
C GLN A 193 8.61 0.02 -3.25
N PRO A 194 8.46 0.70 -4.39
CA PRO A 194 7.97 0.11 -5.63
C PRO A 194 8.80 -1.10 -6.08
N ARG A 195 8.14 -2.15 -6.63
CA ARG A 195 8.78 -3.41 -7.08
C ARG A 195 8.43 -3.81 -8.52
N ASP A 196 7.83 -2.91 -9.27
CA ASP A 196 7.36 -3.13 -10.63
C ASP A 196 8.29 -2.59 -11.72
N GLY A 197 9.56 -2.35 -11.36
CA GLY A 197 10.60 -1.86 -12.26
C GLY A 197 10.60 -0.34 -12.45
N LEU A 198 9.73 0.38 -11.76
CA LEU A 198 9.61 1.83 -11.79
C LEU A 198 10.03 2.42 -10.43
N PRO A 199 11.01 3.33 -10.38
CA PRO A 199 11.50 3.90 -9.11
C PRO A 199 10.53 4.92 -8.49
N GLN A 200 9.50 5.35 -9.21
CA GLN A 200 8.53 6.34 -8.76
C GLN A 200 7.55 5.75 -7.75
N ALA A 201 7.25 6.50 -6.69
CA ALA A 201 6.22 6.18 -5.72
C ALA A 201 4.84 6.04 -6.37
N GLY A 202 4.08 5.00 -6.00
CA GLY A 202 2.74 4.74 -6.50
C GLY A 202 1.66 5.14 -5.51
N TYR A 203 0.57 5.75 -6.01
CA TYR A 203 -0.65 6.01 -5.26
C TYR A 203 -1.85 6.12 -6.21
N ALA A 204 -3.09 6.17 -5.69
CA ALA A 204 -4.25 6.38 -6.55
C ALA A 204 -5.27 7.34 -5.91
N ILE A 205 -6.10 7.97 -6.77
CA ILE A 205 -7.31 8.69 -6.35
C ILE A 205 -8.52 7.97 -6.94
N TRP A 206 -9.42 7.56 -6.06
CA TRP A 206 -10.66 6.88 -6.41
C TRP A 206 -11.86 7.80 -6.27
N HIS A 207 -12.68 7.86 -7.32
CA HIS A 207 -13.94 8.59 -7.38
C HIS A 207 -15.10 7.59 -7.36
N GLU A 208 -15.60 7.28 -6.15
CA GLU A 208 -16.68 6.31 -5.95
C GLU A 208 -17.93 6.63 -6.77
N ASP A 209 -18.33 7.90 -6.78
CA ASP A 209 -19.52 8.41 -7.47
C ASP A 209 -19.45 8.32 -9.00
N LYS A 210 -18.25 8.15 -9.55
CA LYS A 210 -18.00 8.05 -11.00
C LYS A 210 -17.64 6.64 -11.47
N ASP A 211 -17.41 5.71 -10.53
CA ASP A 211 -16.80 4.41 -10.83
C ASP A 211 -15.45 4.52 -11.55
N GLU A 212 -14.63 5.49 -11.12
CA GLU A 212 -13.36 5.83 -11.75
C GLU A 212 -12.23 5.88 -10.71
N LEU A 213 -11.04 5.51 -11.15
CA LEU A 213 -9.80 5.61 -10.39
C LEU A 213 -8.70 6.11 -11.31
N THR A 214 -7.82 6.97 -10.80
CA THR A 214 -6.56 7.31 -11.47
C THR A 214 -5.40 6.94 -10.55
N ALA A 215 -4.52 6.06 -11.03
CA ALA A 215 -3.26 5.73 -10.36
C ALA A 215 -2.14 6.61 -10.93
N TYR A 216 -1.26 7.09 -10.05
CA TYR A 216 -0.18 8.02 -10.37
C TYR A 216 1.18 7.46 -9.98
N ARG A 217 2.22 7.94 -10.67
CA ARG A 217 3.62 7.71 -10.35
C ARG A 217 4.30 9.05 -10.06
N VAL A 218 4.96 9.14 -8.92
CA VAL A 218 5.57 10.39 -8.42
C VAL A 218 7.04 10.18 -8.18
N GLU A 219 7.87 11.04 -8.78
CA GLU A 219 9.28 11.09 -8.46
C GLU A 219 9.50 11.67 -7.05
N TYR A 220 10.47 11.14 -6.35
CA TYR A 220 10.89 11.62 -5.03
C TYR A 220 12.42 11.54 -4.90
N ASP A 221 12.97 12.21 -3.91
CA ASP A 221 14.42 12.27 -3.68
C ASP A 221 14.94 10.97 -3.04
N ILE A 222 15.28 9.98 -3.89
CA ILE A 222 15.86 8.71 -3.45
C ILE A 222 17.20 8.92 -2.74
N ALA A 223 17.99 9.95 -3.12
CA ALA A 223 19.26 10.24 -2.47
C ALA A 223 19.07 10.69 -1.01
N ALA A 224 18.01 11.45 -0.73
CA ALA A 224 17.64 11.78 0.64
C ALA A 224 17.23 10.54 1.46
N VAL A 225 16.53 9.57 0.84
CA VAL A 225 16.22 8.28 1.51
C VAL A 225 17.51 7.50 1.77
N GLU A 226 18.44 7.43 0.80
CA GLU A 226 19.74 6.78 0.97
C GLU A 226 20.50 7.37 2.15
N GLU A 227 20.55 8.69 2.29
CA GLU A 227 21.23 9.35 3.42
C GLU A 227 20.62 8.96 4.77
N ARG A 228 19.29 8.91 4.87
CA ARG A 228 18.56 8.47 6.07
C ARG A 228 18.86 7.01 6.43
N VAL A 229 18.83 6.11 5.44
CA VAL A 229 19.15 4.68 5.60
C VAL A 229 20.59 4.50 6.10
N ARG A 230 21.55 5.23 5.50
CA ARG A 230 22.96 5.22 5.93
C ARG A 230 23.14 5.76 7.35
N SER A 231 22.48 6.85 7.68
CA SER A 231 22.54 7.48 9.01
C SER A 231 21.96 6.58 10.10
N ALA A 232 20.95 5.77 9.77
CA ALA A 232 20.37 4.76 10.66
C ALA A 232 21.25 3.49 10.80
N GLY A 233 22.32 3.37 10.00
CA GLY A 233 23.17 2.17 9.96
C GLY A 233 22.55 0.97 9.26
N PHE A 234 21.53 1.19 8.44
CA PHE A 234 20.83 0.11 7.73
C PHE A 234 21.59 -0.35 6.47
N PRO A 235 21.36 -1.59 5.99
CA PRO A 235 22.13 -2.18 4.90
C PRO A 235 21.85 -1.51 3.53
N ALA A 236 22.89 -1.40 2.71
CA ALA A 236 22.86 -0.76 1.40
C ALA A 236 21.81 -1.30 0.41
N PRO A 237 21.47 -2.60 0.37
CA PRO A 237 20.43 -3.11 -0.52
C PRO A 237 19.08 -2.40 -0.40
N LEU A 238 18.75 -1.82 0.77
CA LEU A 238 17.48 -1.11 0.99
C LEU A 238 17.33 0.12 0.10
N TYR A 239 18.36 0.94 -0.04
CA TYR A 239 18.28 2.12 -0.89
C TYR A 239 18.67 1.82 -2.34
N GLN A 240 19.57 0.86 -2.58
CA GLN A 240 19.99 0.49 -3.93
C GLN A 240 18.82 -0.02 -4.79
N ARG A 241 17.91 -0.77 -4.19
CA ARG A 241 16.71 -1.28 -4.86
C ARG A 241 15.74 -0.20 -5.30
N LEU A 242 15.68 0.95 -4.59
CA LEU A 242 14.80 2.07 -4.93
C LEU A 242 15.14 2.68 -6.31
N TYR A 243 16.43 2.79 -6.63
CA TYR A 243 16.86 3.29 -7.94
C TYR A 243 16.45 2.38 -9.11
N GLN A 244 16.05 1.15 -8.82
CA GLN A 244 15.67 0.14 -9.81
C GLN A 244 14.16 -0.20 -9.76
N GLY A 245 13.43 0.32 -8.78
CA GLY A 245 12.05 -0.06 -8.54
C GLY A 245 11.87 -1.55 -8.20
N ARG A 246 12.70 -2.10 -7.28
CA ARG A 246 12.75 -3.53 -6.94
C ARG A 246 12.66 -3.78 -5.45
#